data_9fc03207cb67aef693929168010f2ad9
#
_entry.id   9fc03207cb67aef693929168010f2ad9
#
_cell.length_a   1.000
_cell.length_b   1.000
_cell.length_c   1.000
_cell.angle_alpha   90.00
_cell.angle_beta   90.00
_cell.angle_gamma   90.00
#
_symmetry.space_group_name_H-M   'P 1'
#
loop_
_entity.id
_entity.type
_entity.pdbx_description
1 polymer ?
#
loop_
_entity_poly.entity_id
_entity_poly.type
_entity_poly.pdbx_seq_one_letter_code
_entity_poly.pdbx_strand_id
1 'polypeptide(L)'
;MPPAKLLGLLMPELGGYAEWVVYPGAFVLFMVILNLASPALRQKNWGWLVLSALSLIFSLGEPIPGMDWLVSLPGLNLLRAPSRAMFLFGFSAAVLTSAGMDWLIHEPKWGFDPAFFMTPFPVFAILLAGGLWFVNHEVALNFIWGAVALTLALILVFAGERQWLPRRIWLAAVIIMLVGDLVGVNAQAATHQDLSTVLNLKDPAVKYLISALSQSPGRLYSPSYSIQQQTAAYLGFELADGVDPMQLAAYSDYMKGATGVSSAGYSVTLPAFDGDPQTANRLAVPNAQELGWFNVQYIVAAYPLDAPGLEFQGQFGSAYVYSNTLARPRAWIEVDQNTIRTIEQFTWSPNRISIVAEGPGLLVLSEQSYPDWIAIIDSSPAQIKPVSGILRGVELPSGAHTIEFRFRPLSVYLGLALSLVIWI
;
A
#
# COMPACT_ATOMS: atom_id res chain seq x y z
N MET A 1 -0.57 17.18 -0.42
CA MET A 1 0.84 17.39 -0.86
C MET A 1 1.21 18.86 -0.69
N PRO A 2 2.39 19.22 -0.13
CA PRO A 2 2.82 20.62 -0.05
C PRO A 2 2.91 21.26 -1.44
N PRO A 3 2.43 22.52 -1.64
CA PRO A 3 2.46 23.19 -2.95
C PRO A 3 3.85 23.28 -3.59
N ALA A 4 4.89 23.44 -2.77
CA ALA A 4 6.27 23.48 -3.26
C ALA A 4 6.69 22.18 -4.00
N LYS A 5 6.04 21.05 -3.73
CA LYS A 5 6.31 19.78 -4.41
C LYS A 5 5.83 19.77 -5.86
N LEU A 6 4.97 20.69 -6.28
CA LEU A 6 4.63 20.89 -7.70
C LEU A 6 5.84 21.31 -8.55
N LEU A 7 6.90 21.88 -7.95
CA LEU A 7 8.17 22.10 -8.65
C LEU A 7 8.77 20.77 -9.16
N GLY A 8 8.38 19.64 -8.56
CA GLY A 8 8.73 18.31 -9.04
C GLY A 8 8.24 17.99 -10.45
N LEU A 9 7.29 18.77 -11.02
CA LEU A 9 6.94 18.66 -12.44
C LEU A 9 8.11 19.07 -13.35
N LEU A 10 8.97 19.98 -12.87
CA LEU A 10 10.13 20.49 -13.61
C LEU A 10 11.44 19.84 -13.17
N MET A 11 11.49 19.31 -11.95
CA MET A 11 12.69 18.79 -11.31
C MET A 11 12.43 17.36 -10.82
N PRO A 12 13.25 16.37 -11.21
CA PRO A 12 12.95 14.96 -10.97
C PRO A 12 12.79 14.60 -9.48
N GLU A 13 13.54 15.24 -8.57
CA GLU A 13 13.49 14.88 -7.16
C GLU A 13 13.62 16.11 -6.24
N LEU A 14 12.64 16.25 -5.36
CA LEU A 14 12.63 17.26 -4.30
C LEU A 14 12.60 16.63 -2.90
N GLY A 15 12.87 15.33 -2.79
CA GLY A 15 12.80 14.56 -1.56
C GLY A 15 11.38 14.44 -0.99
N GLY A 16 11.23 13.68 0.08
CA GLY A 16 9.97 13.45 0.78
C GLY A 16 9.39 12.05 0.51
N TYR A 17 8.07 11.92 0.66
CA TYR A 17 7.38 10.65 0.43
C TYR A 17 7.34 10.30 -1.06
N ALA A 18 7.43 9.02 -1.39
CA ALA A 18 7.34 8.52 -2.77
C ALA A 18 6.05 8.99 -3.49
N GLU A 19 4.95 9.17 -2.75
CA GLU A 19 3.68 9.70 -3.27
C GLU A 19 3.74 11.18 -3.69
N TRP A 20 4.84 11.89 -3.39
CA TRP A 20 5.06 13.29 -3.77
C TRP A 20 6.00 13.44 -4.98
N VAL A 21 6.50 12.33 -5.53
CA VAL A 21 7.27 12.34 -6.77
C VAL A 21 6.30 12.51 -7.93
N VAL A 22 6.33 13.68 -8.55
CA VAL A 22 5.33 14.11 -9.54
C VAL A 22 5.93 14.37 -10.93
N TYR A 23 7.18 14.01 -11.15
CA TYR A 23 7.88 14.23 -12.41
C TYR A 23 7.34 13.34 -13.53
N PRO A 24 6.66 13.91 -14.56
CA PRO A 24 6.09 13.12 -15.65
C PRO A 24 7.11 12.86 -16.78
N GLY A 25 8.27 13.48 -16.74
CA GLY A 25 9.22 13.60 -17.83
C GLY A 25 9.10 14.94 -18.56
N ALA A 26 10.24 15.50 -18.93
CA ALA A 26 10.32 16.81 -19.57
C ALA A 26 9.58 16.87 -20.91
N PHE A 27 9.69 15.84 -21.73
CA PHE A 27 8.99 15.76 -23.01
C PHE A 27 7.48 15.66 -22.84
N VAL A 28 7.01 14.87 -21.85
CA VAL A 28 5.60 14.73 -21.52
C VAL A 28 5.02 16.07 -21.06
N LEU A 29 5.72 16.75 -20.14
CA LEU A 29 5.31 18.07 -19.68
C LEU A 29 5.19 19.07 -20.84
N PHE A 30 6.17 19.06 -21.73
CA PHE A 30 6.14 19.92 -22.93
C PHE A 30 4.91 19.60 -23.79
N MET A 31 4.56 18.34 -24.01
CA MET A 31 3.37 17.95 -24.78
C MET A 31 2.06 18.38 -24.11
N VAL A 32 1.99 18.35 -22.80
CA VAL A 32 0.83 18.88 -22.04
C VAL A 32 0.70 20.40 -22.29
N ILE A 33 1.80 21.14 -22.20
CA ILE A 33 1.84 22.59 -22.44
C ILE A 33 1.47 22.88 -23.91
N LEU A 34 1.94 22.09 -24.86
CA LEU A 34 1.61 22.20 -26.28
C LEU A 34 0.10 22.06 -26.51
N ASN A 35 -0.54 21.05 -25.89
CA ASN A 35 -1.99 20.87 -25.98
C ASN A 35 -2.76 22.07 -25.41
N LEU A 36 -2.23 22.70 -24.37
CA LEU A 36 -2.85 23.89 -23.77
C LEU A 36 -2.64 25.14 -24.67
N ALA A 37 -1.46 25.31 -25.26
CA ALA A 37 -1.09 26.46 -26.08
C ALA A 37 -1.77 26.45 -27.46
N SER A 38 -1.87 25.29 -28.12
CA SER A 38 -2.50 25.17 -29.44
C SER A 38 -4.03 25.21 -29.36
N PRO A 39 -4.72 26.18 -30.00
CA PRO A 39 -6.18 26.23 -29.98
C PRO A 39 -6.84 24.96 -30.52
N ALA A 40 -6.28 24.36 -31.59
CA ALA A 40 -6.82 23.15 -32.19
C ALA A 40 -6.73 21.94 -31.24
N LEU A 41 -5.55 21.72 -30.64
CA LEU A 41 -5.35 20.63 -29.66
C LEU A 41 -6.16 20.87 -28.39
N ARG A 42 -6.20 22.10 -27.89
CA ARG A 42 -6.96 22.46 -26.70
C ARG A 42 -8.44 22.17 -26.87
N GLN A 43 -9.03 22.53 -28.01
CA GLN A 43 -10.44 22.26 -28.29
C GLN A 43 -10.73 20.76 -28.42
N LYS A 44 -9.83 20.01 -29.07
CA LYS A 44 -9.96 18.55 -29.23
C LYS A 44 -9.80 17.79 -27.93
N ASN A 45 -8.85 18.22 -27.07
CA ASN A 45 -8.41 17.48 -25.90
C ASN A 45 -8.79 18.15 -24.56
N TRP A 46 -9.77 19.08 -24.57
CA TRP A 46 -10.13 19.87 -23.39
C TRP A 46 -10.46 19.02 -22.16
N GLY A 47 -11.13 17.86 -22.33
CA GLY A 47 -11.48 16.96 -21.23
C GLY A 47 -10.26 16.41 -20.50
N TRP A 48 -9.21 16.04 -21.24
CA TRP A 48 -7.94 15.57 -20.67
C TRP A 48 -7.17 16.70 -19.99
N LEU A 49 -7.22 17.90 -20.53
CA LEU A 49 -6.62 19.10 -19.90
C LEU A 49 -7.33 19.43 -18.58
N VAL A 50 -8.67 19.37 -18.56
CA VAL A 50 -9.44 19.56 -17.33
C VAL A 50 -9.12 18.48 -16.31
N LEU A 51 -9.05 17.19 -16.71
CA LEU A 51 -8.67 16.10 -15.82
C LEU A 51 -7.27 16.31 -15.23
N SER A 52 -6.31 16.75 -16.06
CA SER A 52 -4.95 17.08 -15.60
C SER A 52 -4.98 18.19 -14.55
N ALA A 53 -5.69 19.28 -14.84
CA ALA A 53 -5.79 20.42 -13.92
C ALA A 53 -6.47 20.05 -12.60
N LEU A 54 -7.61 19.34 -12.67
CA LEU A 54 -8.33 18.89 -11.47
C LEU A 54 -7.49 17.92 -10.63
N SER A 55 -6.74 17.02 -11.29
CA SER A 55 -5.86 16.09 -10.59
C SER A 55 -4.73 16.80 -9.85
N LEU A 56 -4.12 17.82 -10.46
CA LEU A 56 -3.11 18.66 -9.82
C LEU A 56 -3.67 19.42 -8.63
N ILE A 57 -4.83 20.08 -8.80
CA ILE A 57 -5.50 20.82 -7.74
C ILE A 57 -5.86 19.89 -6.58
N PHE A 58 -6.51 18.75 -6.87
CA PHE A 58 -6.91 17.80 -5.85
C PHE A 58 -5.73 17.19 -5.11
N SER A 59 -4.60 16.97 -5.80
CA SER A 59 -3.38 16.39 -5.20
C SER A 59 -2.77 17.26 -4.09
N LEU A 60 -3.02 18.56 -4.09
CA LEU A 60 -2.56 19.49 -3.06
C LEU A 60 -3.27 19.24 -1.72
N GLY A 61 -4.54 18.84 -1.74
CA GLY A 61 -5.28 18.54 -0.50
C GLY A 61 -5.55 19.76 0.36
N GLU A 62 -5.30 19.65 1.65
CA GLU A 62 -5.60 20.65 2.70
C GLU A 62 -5.27 22.12 2.36
N PRO A 63 -4.19 22.48 1.67
CA PRO A 63 -3.93 23.86 1.29
C PRO A 63 -4.99 24.49 0.37
N ILE A 64 -5.85 23.70 -0.25
CA ILE A 64 -6.90 24.21 -1.15
C ILE A 64 -8.15 24.57 -0.35
N PRO A 65 -8.62 25.84 -0.40
CA PRO A 65 -9.84 26.24 0.29
C PRO A 65 -11.04 25.38 -0.14
N GLY A 66 -11.81 24.88 0.83
CA GLY A 66 -12.97 24.02 0.59
C GLY A 66 -12.66 22.54 0.37
N MET A 67 -11.40 22.11 0.40
CA MET A 67 -11.03 20.70 0.28
C MET A 67 -11.62 19.88 1.43
N ASP A 68 -11.63 20.38 2.66
CA ASP A 68 -12.21 19.70 3.83
C ASP A 68 -13.70 19.40 3.62
N TRP A 69 -14.43 20.36 3.05
CA TRP A 69 -15.83 20.15 2.67
C TRP A 69 -15.95 19.09 1.57
N LEU A 70 -15.11 19.14 0.55
CA LEU A 70 -15.14 18.19 -0.57
C LEU A 70 -14.87 16.76 -0.10
N VAL A 71 -13.86 16.55 0.74
CA VAL A 71 -13.53 15.20 1.27
C VAL A 71 -14.52 14.72 2.34
N SER A 72 -15.36 15.59 2.88
CA SER A 72 -16.45 15.20 3.79
C SER A 72 -17.64 14.58 3.07
N LEU A 73 -17.74 14.71 1.74
CA LEU A 73 -18.83 14.14 0.97
C LEU A 73 -18.77 12.60 0.96
N PRO A 74 -19.92 11.91 1.03
CA PRO A 74 -19.97 10.46 0.98
C PRO A 74 -19.24 9.88 -0.24
N GLY A 75 -18.34 8.96 -0.01
CA GLY A 75 -17.49 8.35 -1.05
C GLY A 75 -16.16 9.07 -1.27
N LEU A 76 -16.10 10.41 -1.23
CA LEU A 76 -14.85 11.16 -1.31
C LEU A 76 -14.05 11.13 0.00
N ASN A 77 -14.71 10.92 1.13
CA ASN A 77 -14.08 10.69 2.44
C ASN A 77 -13.21 9.43 2.49
N LEU A 78 -13.33 8.53 1.51
CA LEU A 78 -12.47 7.36 1.36
C LEU A 78 -11.12 7.69 0.71
N LEU A 79 -10.98 8.86 0.09
CA LEU A 79 -9.75 9.31 -0.57
C LEU A 79 -8.78 9.91 0.46
N ARG A 80 -8.08 9.05 1.20
CA ARG A 80 -7.20 9.43 2.31
C ARG A 80 -5.91 10.13 1.92
N ALA A 81 -5.44 9.93 0.69
CA ALA A 81 -4.18 10.48 0.19
C ALA A 81 -4.44 11.26 -1.10
N PRO A 82 -4.79 12.57 -1.01
CA PRO A 82 -5.08 13.39 -2.20
C PRO A 82 -3.95 13.40 -3.23
N SER A 83 -2.68 13.26 -2.80
CA SER A 83 -1.51 13.15 -3.68
C SER A 83 -1.61 11.99 -4.68
N ARG A 84 -2.37 10.93 -4.39
CA ARG A 84 -2.61 9.82 -5.33
C ARG A 84 -3.39 10.23 -6.58
N ALA A 85 -4.06 11.38 -6.57
CA ALA A 85 -4.66 11.95 -7.77
C ALA A 85 -3.63 12.24 -8.87
N MET A 86 -2.32 12.33 -8.53
CA MET A 86 -1.24 12.43 -9.51
C MET A 86 -1.18 11.25 -10.48
N PHE A 87 -1.74 10.09 -10.14
CA PHE A 87 -1.92 8.99 -11.08
C PHE A 87 -2.82 9.38 -12.26
N LEU A 88 -3.92 10.09 -11.98
CA LEU A 88 -4.82 10.60 -13.03
C LEU A 88 -4.16 11.68 -13.88
N PHE A 89 -3.31 12.52 -13.25
CA PHE A 89 -2.48 13.46 -13.99
C PHE A 89 -1.53 12.73 -14.94
N GLY A 90 -0.80 11.73 -14.46
CA GLY A 90 0.13 10.93 -15.30
C GLY A 90 -0.57 10.25 -16.47
N PHE A 91 -1.75 9.68 -16.23
CA PHE A 91 -2.56 9.07 -17.28
C PHE A 91 -3.03 10.08 -18.33
N SER A 92 -3.60 11.20 -17.89
CA SER A 92 -4.06 12.26 -18.82
C SER A 92 -2.89 12.89 -19.58
N ALA A 93 -1.74 13.08 -18.94
CA ALA A 93 -0.53 13.58 -19.57
C ALA A 93 0.00 12.62 -20.67
N ALA A 94 -0.09 11.30 -20.44
CA ALA A 94 0.27 10.30 -21.46
C ALA A 94 -0.66 10.38 -22.68
N VAL A 95 -1.98 10.55 -22.48
CA VAL A 95 -2.94 10.74 -23.60
C VAL A 95 -2.68 12.04 -24.34
N LEU A 96 -2.43 13.14 -23.62
CA LEU A 96 -2.08 14.43 -24.23
C LEU A 96 -0.76 14.37 -24.98
N THR A 97 0.21 13.59 -24.50
CA THR A 97 1.46 13.35 -25.22
C THR A 97 1.22 12.62 -26.54
N SER A 98 0.39 11.58 -26.53
CA SER A 98 0.00 10.87 -27.75
C SER A 98 -0.68 11.79 -28.75
N ALA A 99 -1.64 12.63 -28.31
CA ALA A 99 -2.35 13.57 -29.14
C ALA A 99 -1.43 14.66 -29.73
N GLY A 100 -0.49 15.17 -28.91
CA GLY A 100 0.53 16.14 -29.35
C GLY A 100 1.49 15.53 -30.37
N MET A 101 1.92 14.28 -30.17
CA MET A 101 2.74 13.55 -31.12
C MET A 101 2.05 13.30 -32.44
N ASP A 102 0.78 12.88 -32.40
CA ASP A 102 -0.03 12.67 -33.62
C ASP A 102 -0.14 13.96 -34.41
N TRP A 103 -0.39 15.08 -33.74
CA TRP A 103 -0.44 16.39 -34.35
C TRP A 103 0.90 16.82 -34.99
N LEU A 104 2.02 16.66 -34.28
CA LEU A 104 3.36 16.95 -34.79
C LEU A 104 3.72 16.13 -36.04
N ILE A 105 3.19 14.91 -36.12
CA ILE A 105 3.45 14.02 -37.25
C ILE A 105 2.64 14.40 -38.51
N HIS A 106 1.40 14.87 -38.33
CA HIS A 106 0.46 15.04 -39.41
C HIS A 106 0.20 16.51 -39.78
N GLU A 107 0.36 17.45 -38.85
CA GLU A 107 0.07 18.87 -39.06
C GLU A 107 1.25 19.77 -38.61
N PRO A 108 2.41 19.74 -39.31
CA PRO A 108 3.65 20.38 -38.85
C PRO A 108 3.73 21.90 -39.06
N LYS A 109 2.62 22.64 -39.13
CA LYS A 109 2.71 24.11 -39.33
C LYS A 109 2.25 24.84 -38.08
N TRP A 110 3.19 25.18 -37.23
CA TRP A 110 2.99 26.07 -36.10
C TRP A 110 2.91 27.52 -36.51
N GLY A 111 1.89 28.23 -36.08
CA GLY A 111 1.89 29.68 -36.09
C GLY A 111 2.72 30.30 -34.97
N PHE A 112 3.49 29.50 -34.23
CA PHE A 112 4.32 29.93 -33.11
C PHE A 112 5.78 30.03 -33.53
N ASP A 113 6.46 31.13 -33.18
CA ASP A 113 7.92 31.22 -33.36
C ASP A 113 8.59 30.51 -32.14
N PRO A 114 9.13 29.32 -32.33
CA PRO A 114 9.78 28.56 -31.26
C PRO A 114 11.04 29.24 -30.74
N ALA A 115 11.65 30.16 -31.50
CA ALA A 115 12.79 30.94 -31.06
C ALA A 115 12.45 31.80 -29.82
N PHE A 116 11.18 32.23 -29.70
CA PHE A 116 10.73 32.97 -28.52
C PHE A 116 10.84 32.14 -27.22
N PHE A 117 10.66 30.83 -27.27
CA PHE A 117 10.81 29.94 -26.12
C PHE A 117 12.23 29.40 -25.94
N MET A 118 13.01 29.30 -27.05
CA MET A 118 14.35 28.69 -27.01
C MET A 118 15.41 29.63 -26.43
N THR A 119 15.25 30.95 -26.53
CA THR A 119 16.30 31.90 -26.15
C THR A 119 16.29 32.25 -24.65
N PRO A 120 15.18 32.57 -23.99
CA PRO A 120 15.20 32.99 -22.58
C PRO A 120 15.29 31.78 -21.62
N PHE A 121 14.77 30.62 -21.99
CA PHE A 121 14.65 29.48 -21.08
C PHE A 121 15.99 28.90 -20.61
N PRO A 122 16.96 28.56 -21.51
CA PRO A 122 18.27 28.07 -21.09
C PRO A 122 19.05 29.09 -20.26
N VAL A 123 18.97 30.36 -20.61
CA VAL A 123 19.65 31.43 -19.87
C VAL A 123 19.09 31.56 -18.48
N PHE A 124 17.77 31.59 -18.34
CA PHE A 124 17.09 31.63 -17.04
C PHE A 124 17.39 30.37 -16.20
N ALA A 125 17.39 29.19 -16.84
CA ALA A 125 17.72 27.94 -16.17
C ALA A 125 19.15 27.91 -15.65
N ILE A 126 20.14 28.41 -16.43
CA ILE A 126 21.54 28.51 -16.02
C ILE A 126 21.70 29.48 -14.83
N LEU A 127 21.06 30.65 -14.90
CA LEU A 127 21.13 31.65 -13.82
C LEU A 127 20.50 31.12 -12.51
N LEU A 128 19.35 30.45 -12.62
CA LEU A 128 18.67 29.86 -11.47
C LEU A 128 19.46 28.68 -10.89
N ALA A 129 20.01 27.81 -11.74
CA ALA A 129 20.90 26.72 -11.31
C ALA A 129 22.13 27.24 -10.59
N GLY A 130 22.77 28.31 -11.11
CA GLY A 130 23.88 28.98 -10.46
C GLY A 130 23.51 29.54 -9.07
N GLY A 131 22.36 30.17 -8.94
CA GLY A 131 21.85 30.64 -7.65
C GLY A 131 21.56 29.48 -6.68
N LEU A 132 20.93 28.43 -7.12
CA LEU A 132 20.62 27.24 -6.32
C LEU A 132 21.88 26.48 -5.89
N TRP A 133 22.94 26.50 -6.69
CA TRP A 133 24.22 25.85 -6.37
C TRP A 133 24.83 26.34 -5.06
N PHE A 134 24.68 27.64 -4.76
CA PHE A 134 25.17 28.23 -3.49
C PHE A 134 24.27 27.88 -2.30
N VAL A 135 23.02 27.50 -2.54
CA VAL A 135 22.06 27.17 -1.47
C VAL A 135 22.06 25.67 -1.17
N ASN A 136 21.95 24.84 -2.20
CA ASN A 136 21.92 23.37 -2.08
C ASN A 136 22.35 22.72 -3.40
N HIS A 137 23.47 22.01 -3.38
CA HIS A 137 24.07 21.38 -4.56
C HIS A 137 23.17 20.28 -5.17
N GLU A 138 22.49 19.48 -4.37
CA GLU A 138 21.62 18.40 -4.84
C GLU A 138 20.40 18.96 -5.57
N VAL A 139 19.77 19.99 -5.00
CA VAL A 139 18.64 20.68 -5.63
C VAL A 139 19.08 21.35 -6.93
N ALA A 140 20.29 21.93 -6.96
CA ALA A 140 20.84 22.53 -8.19
C ALA A 140 21.07 21.51 -9.29
N LEU A 141 21.62 20.34 -8.97
CA LEU A 141 21.85 19.26 -9.94
C LEU A 141 20.55 18.73 -10.54
N ASN A 142 19.52 18.53 -9.71
CA ASN A 142 18.22 18.10 -10.16
C ASN A 142 17.53 19.14 -11.06
N PHE A 143 17.72 20.43 -10.73
CA PHE A 143 17.23 21.52 -11.55
C PHE A 143 17.97 21.58 -12.91
N ILE A 144 19.30 21.41 -12.93
CA ILE A 144 20.10 21.35 -14.16
C ILE A 144 19.63 20.19 -15.03
N TRP A 145 19.39 19.00 -14.46
CA TRP A 145 18.85 17.85 -15.18
C TRP A 145 17.53 18.18 -15.86
N GLY A 146 16.55 18.69 -15.08
CA GLY A 146 15.26 19.08 -15.63
C GLY A 146 15.36 20.14 -16.75
N ALA A 147 16.23 21.14 -16.57
CA ALA A 147 16.47 22.17 -17.58
C ALA A 147 17.10 21.62 -18.86
N VAL A 148 18.07 20.71 -18.75
CA VAL A 148 18.68 20.03 -19.90
C VAL A 148 17.64 19.16 -20.61
N ALA A 149 16.86 18.38 -19.87
CA ALA A 149 15.82 17.51 -20.44
C ALA A 149 14.74 18.34 -21.18
N LEU A 150 14.26 19.45 -20.60
CA LEU A 150 13.33 20.37 -21.26
C LEU A 150 13.92 21.01 -22.50
N THR A 151 15.20 21.40 -22.47
CA THR A 151 15.89 21.96 -23.65
C THR A 151 15.99 20.93 -24.77
N LEU A 152 16.34 19.69 -24.45
CA LEU A 152 16.37 18.60 -25.42
C LEU A 152 14.99 18.30 -26.01
N ALA A 153 13.94 18.33 -25.16
CA ALA A 153 12.56 18.17 -25.59
C ALA A 153 12.16 19.25 -26.61
N LEU A 154 12.47 20.52 -26.32
CA LEU A 154 12.25 21.63 -27.23
C LEU A 154 12.97 21.46 -28.55
N ILE A 155 14.25 21.08 -28.51
CA ILE A 155 15.04 20.84 -29.72
C ILE A 155 14.44 19.72 -30.57
N LEU A 156 14.01 18.61 -29.94
CA LEU A 156 13.39 17.49 -30.65
C LEU A 156 12.05 17.87 -31.29
N VAL A 157 11.21 18.63 -30.55
CA VAL A 157 9.93 19.12 -31.10
C VAL A 157 10.19 20.02 -32.32
N PHE A 158 11.14 20.97 -32.19
CA PHE A 158 11.51 21.86 -33.28
C PHE A 158 12.13 21.12 -34.49
N ALA A 159 12.97 20.12 -34.24
CA ALA A 159 13.52 19.26 -35.27
C ALA A 159 12.44 18.46 -36.03
N GLY A 160 11.39 18.05 -35.33
CA GLY A 160 10.22 17.39 -35.91
C GLY A 160 9.40 18.34 -36.77
N GLU A 161 9.13 19.56 -36.29
CA GLU A 161 8.41 20.60 -37.04
C GLU A 161 9.16 21.01 -38.34
N ARG A 162 10.46 21.23 -38.22
CA ARG A 162 11.30 21.63 -39.34
C ARG A 162 11.72 20.48 -40.22
N GLN A 163 11.34 19.25 -39.91
CA GLN A 163 11.75 18.04 -40.64
C GLN A 163 13.26 17.91 -40.83
N TRP A 164 14.07 18.36 -39.84
CA TRP A 164 15.52 18.29 -39.88
C TRP A 164 16.06 16.86 -39.93
N LEU A 165 15.28 15.92 -39.38
CA LEU A 165 15.63 14.51 -39.35
C LEU A 165 14.58 13.67 -40.10
N PRO A 166 15.00 12.58 -40.74
CA PRO A 166 14.06 11.58 -41.24
C PRO A 166 13.13 11.11 -40.10
N ARG A 167 11.83 10.98 -40.40
CA ARG A 167 10.77 10.67 -39.39
C ARG A 167 11.14 9.49 -38.47
N ARG A 168 11.76 8.44 -39.02
CA ARG A 168 12.19 7.25 -38.24
C ARG A 168 13.26 7.60 -37.21
N ILE A 169 14.26 8.41 -37.62
CA ILE A 169 15.36 8.85 -36.75
C ILE A 169 14.82 9.79 -35.67
N TRP A 170 13.93 10.71 -36.04
CA TRP A 170 13.30 11.62 -35.10
C TRP A 170 12.47 10.88 -34.04
N LEU A 171 11.61 9.92 -34.44
CA LEU A 171 10.86 9.07 -33.50
C LEU A 171 11.78 8.29 -32.59
N ALA A 172 12.85 7.71 -33.12
CA ALA A 172 13.84 7.00 -32.30
C ALA A 172 14.50 7.93 -31.27
N ALA A 173 14.86 9.16 -31.65
CA ALA A 173 15.43 10.15 -30.74
C ALA A 173 14.43 10.56 -29.62
N VAL A 174 13.15 10.75 -29.95
CA VAL A 174 12.11 11.03 -28.96
C VAL A 174 11.95 9.86 -27.98
N ILE A 175 11.93 8.61 -28.47
CA ILE A 175 11.82 7.43 -27.60
C ILE A 175 13.05 7.31 -26.70
N ILE A 176 14.26 7.48 -27.25
CA ILE A 176 15.51 7.42 -26.47
C ILE A 176 15.51 8.51 -25.39
N MET A 177 15.06 9.72 -25.72
CA MET A 177 14.95 10.79 -24.76
C MET A 177 13.94 10.45 -23.65
N LEU A 178 12.72 10.01 -23.99
CA LEU A 178 11.70 9.63 -23.01
C LEU A 178 12.19 8.53 -22.07
N VAL A 179 12.78 7.47 -22.66
CA VAL A 179 13.30 6.35 -21.86
C VAL A 179 14.48 6.82 -21.00
N GLY A 180 15.42 7.59 -21.56
CA GLY A 180 16.59 8.09 -20.84
C GLY A 180 16.23 9.01 -19.68
N ASP A 181 15.26 9.91 -19.89
CA ASP A 181 14.77 10.83 -18.85
C ASP A 181 14.06 10.07 -17.72
N LEU A 182 13.08 9.22 -18.04
CA LEU A 182 12.32 8.49 -17.04
C LEU A 182 13.14 7.42 -16.33
N VAL A 183 13.99 6.67 -17.06
CA VAL A 183 14.87 5.65 -16.46
C VAL A 183 15.95 6.32 -15.61
N GLY A 184 16.52 7.43 -16.05
CA GLY A 184 17.53 8.17 -15.30
C GLY A 184 17.02 8.63 -13.93
N VAL A 185 15.80 9.16 -13.89
CA VAL A 185 15.13 9.57 -12.63
C VAL A 185 14.82 8.36 -11.75
N ASN A 186 14.21 7.30 -12.31
CA ASN A 186 13.88 6.10 -11.55
C ASN A 186 15.11 5.35 -11.04
N ALA A 187 16.22 5.35 -11.78
CA ALA A 187 17.46 4.71 -11.35
C ALA A 187 18.06 5.38 -10.12
N GLN A 188 17.88 6.70 -9.96
CA GLN A 188 18.31 7.43 -8.76
C GLN A 188 17.43 7.11 -7.55
N ALA A 189 16.12 6.92 -7.77
CA ALA A 189 15.17 6.55 -6.72
C ALA A 189 15.24 5.06 -6.34
N ALA A 190 15.75 4.20 -7.24
CA ALA A 190 15.86 2.76 -7.03
C ALA A 190 17.08 2.42 -6.15
N THR A 191 16.85 2.20 -4.87
CA THR A 191 17.87 1.65 -3.97
C THR A 191 17.91 0.12 -4.11
N HIS A 192 19.04 -0.42 -4.55
CA HIS A 192 19.28 -1.86 -4.58
C HIS A 192 19.80 -2.29 -3.22
N GLN A 193 18.98 -2.97 -2.45
CA GLN A 193 19.39 -3.56 -1.18
C GLN A 193 19.32 -5.08 -1.26
N ASP A 194 20.23 -5.75 -0.53
CA ASP A 194 20.15 -7.19 -0.40
C ASP A 194 18.83 -7.60 0.27
N LEU A 195 18.14 -8.57 -0.31
CA LEU A 195 16.84 -9.04 0.18
C LEU A 195 16.91 -9.47 1.64
N SER A 196 18.00 -10.11 2.04
CA SER A 196 18.20 -10.55 3.44
C SER A 196 18.29 -9.37 4.41
N THR A 197 18.73 -8.21 3.94
CA THR A 197 18.79 -6.97 4.73
C THR A 197 17.42 -6.30 4.80
N VAL A 198 16.74 -6.17 3.68
CA VAL A 198 15.38 -5.59 3.62
C VAL A 198 14.39 -6.38 4.47
N LEU A 199 14.45 -7.72 4.39
CA LEU A 199 13.59 -8.62 5.15
C LEU A 199 14.14 -8.94 6.56
N ASN A 200 15.23 -8.33 6.97
CA ASN A 200 15.84 -8.54 8.29
C ASN A 200 16.04 -10.03 8.67
N LEU A 201 16.34 -10.89 7.67
CA LEU A 201 16.44 -12.35 7.87
C LEU A 201 17.60 -12.77 8.78
N LYS A 202 18.57 -11.88 8.99
CA LYS A 202 19.72 -12.12 9.87
C LYS A 202 19.44 -11.80 11.33
N ASP A 203 18.28 -11.19 11.63
CA ASP A 203 17.89 -10.83 13.00
C ASP A 203 17.83 -12.08 13.89
N PRO A 204 18.46 -12.04 15.08
CA PRO A 204 18.43 -13.15 16.02
C PRO A 204 17.03 -13.56 16.47
N ALA A 205 16.10 -12.60 16.64
CA ALA A 205 14.70 -12.89 17.00
C ALA A 205 13.97 -13.63 15.87
N VAL A 206 14.18 -13.23 14.61
CA VAL A 206 13.61 -13.93 13.46
C VAL A 206 14.11 -15.37 13.38
N LYS A 207 15.40 -15.60 13.58
CA LYS A 207 15.99 -16.96 13.59
C LYS A 207 15.42 -17.82 14.70
N TYR A 208 15.27 -17.27 15.90
CA TYR A 208 14.63 -17.98 17.01
C TYR A 208 13.19 -18.37 16.66
N LEU A 209 12.41 -17.44 16.12
CA LEU A 209 11.00 -17.65 15.78
C LEU A 209 10.81 -18.70 14.69
N ILE A 210 11.71 -18.80 13.70
CA ILE A 210 11.68 -19.89 12.70
C ILE A 210 11.69 -21.25 13.39
N SER A 211 12.58 -21.45 14.37
CA SER A 211 12.68 -22.70 15.11
C SER A 211 11.48 -22.89 16.06
N ALA A 212 11.07 -21.85 16.77
CA ALA A 212 10.01 -21.90 17.75
C ALA A 212 8.64 -22.21 17.12
N LEU A 213 8.29 -21.52 16.02
CA LEU A 213 7.03 -21.73 15.30
C LEU A 213 6.98 -23.06 14.53
N SER A 214 8.11 -23.66 14.19
CA SER A 214 8.14 -25.02 13.62
C SER A 214 7.74 -26.08 14.64
N GLN A 215 7.96 -25.83 15.92
CA GLN A 215 7.60 -26.75 17.02
C GLN A 215 6.19 -26.46 17.57
N SER A 216 5.82 -25.18 17.68
CA SER A 216 4.53 -24.73 18.17
C SER A 216 3.94 -23.70 17.19
N PRO A 217 3.25 -24.14 16.14
CA PRO A 217 2.67 -23.25 15.14
C PRO A 217 1.61 -22.33 15.74
N GLY A 218 1.66 -21.05 15.38
CA GLY A 218 0.71 -20.06 15.82
C GLY A 218 1.03 -18.69 15.29
N ARG A 219 0.24 -17.70 15.72
CA ARG A 219 0.43 -16.31 15.35
C ARG A 219 1.42 -15.61 16.26
N LEU A 220 2.00 -14.56 15.72
CA LEU A 220 2.84 -13.61 16.45
C LEU A 220 2.06 -12.32 16.70
N TYR A 221 2.44 -11.62 17.76
CA TYR A 221 2.01 -10.25 18.02
C TYR A 221 3.23 -9.39 18.40
N SER A 222 3.31 -8.19 17.85
CA SER A 222 4.36 -7.24 18.21
C SER A 222 3.78 -5.87 18.57
N PRO A 223 3.80 -5.47 19.86
CA PRO A 223 3.37 -4.14 20.27
C PRO A 223 4.30 -3.02 19.79
N SER A 224 5.48 -3.35 19.27
CA SER A 224 6.54 -2.43 18.84
C SER A 224 6.95 -2.61 17.37
N TYR A 225 6.16 -3.37 16.61
CA TYR A 225 6.46 -3.66 15.21
C TYR A 225 7.87 -4.27 15.00
N SER A 226 8.35 -5.05 15.99
CA SER A 226 9.67 -5.68 15.95
C SER A 226 9.81 -6.74 14.87
N ILE A 227 8.70 -7.34 14.44
CA ILE A 227 8.65 -8.24 13.28
C ILE A 227 7.95 -7.51 12.14
N GLN A 228 8.71 -7.24 11.08
CA GLN A 228 8.19 -6.55 9.91
C GLN A 228 7.20 -7.44 9.14
N GLN A 229 6.11 -6.86 8.67
CA GLN A 229 5.07 -7.58 7.94
C GLN A 229 5.60 -8.27 6.68
N GLN A 230 6.55 -7.64 5.97
CA GLN A 230 7.20 -8.23 4.80
C GLN A 230 8.04 -9.47 5.16
N THR A 231 8.74 -9.41 6.29
CA THR A 231 9.51 -10.55 6.82
C THR A 231 8.61 -11.70 7.20
N ALA A 232 7.51 -11.41 7.90
CA ALA A 232 6.51 -12.39 8.26
C ALA A 232 5.89 -13.05 7.01
N ALA A 233 5.49 -12.25 6.02
CA ALA A 233 4.93 -12.75 4.77
C ALA A 233 5.91 -13.65 4.00
N TYR A 234 7.18 -13.27 3.94
CA TYR A 234 8.22 -14.07 3.27
C TYR A 234 8.48 -15.41 3.95
N LEU A 235 8.44 -15.45 5.28
CA LEU A 235 8.70 -16.65 6.10
C LEU A 235 7.42 -17.49 6.34
N GLY A 236 6.25 -17.01 5.94
CA GLY A 236 4.99 -17.67 6.23
C GLY A 236 4.52 -17.52 7.68
N PHE A 237 5.02 -16.52 8.42
CA PHE A 237 4.52 -16.21 9.75
C PHE A 237 3.17 -15.52 9.66
N GLU A 238 2.26 -15.85 10.55
CA GLU A 238 1.00 -15.16 10.70
C GLU A 238 1.10 -14.12 11.83
N LEU A 239 0.76 -12.86 11.52
CA LEU A 239 0.74 -11.79 12.50
C LEU A 239 -0.69 -11.48 12.93
N ALA A 240 -0.88 -11.20 14.23
CA ALA A 240 -2.11 -10.61 14.76
C ALA A 240 -2.11 -9.08 14.66
N ASP A 241 -0.94 -8.48 14.45
CA ASP A 241 -0.70 -7.07 14.22
C ASP A 241 -0.38 -6.80 12.74
N GLY A 242 -0.28 -5.52 12.38
CA GLY A 242 0.16 -5.14 11.05
C GLY A 242 -0.42 -3.83 10.53
N VAL A 243 -0.26 -3.60 9.24
CA VAL A 243 -0.78 -2.45 8.51
C VAL A 243 -1.83 -2.94 7.53
N ASP A 244 -3.09 -2.61 7.78
CA ASP A 244 -4.21 -2.94 6.92
C ASP A 244 -5.19 -1.76 6.86
N PRO A 245 -5.31 -1.06 5.73
CA PRO A 245 -6.29 0.02 5.57
C PRO A 245 -7.73 -0.48 5.50
N MET A 246 -7.97 -1.78 5.32
CA MET A 246 -9.29 -2.40 5.19
C MET A 246 -9.65 -3.28 6.39
N GLN A 247 -8.98 -3.11 7.53
CA GLN A 247 -9.23 -3.91 8.73
C GLN A 247 -10.69 -3.82 9.19
N LEU A 248 -11.22 -4.93 9.68
CA LEU A 248 -12.58 -4.99 10.19
C LEU A 248 -12.70 -4.23 11.51
N ALA A 249 -13.75 -3.42 11.66
CA ALA A 249 -13.98 -2.65 12.87
C ALA A 249 -14.06 -3.54 14.12
N ALA A 250 -14.75 -4.68 14.03
CA ALA A 250 -14.84 -5.64 15.12
C ALA A 250 -13.47 -6.19 15.56
N TYR A 251 -12.55 -6.41 14.60
CA TYR A 251 -11.18 -6.84 14.90
C TYR A 251 -10.38 -5.74 15.57
N SER A 252 -10.46 -4.52 15.03
CA SER A 252 -9.80 -3.36 15.61
C SER A 252 -10.26 -3.11 17.05
N ASP A 253 -11.57 -3.19 17.31
CA ASP A 253 -12.13 -2.97 18.65
C ASP A 253 -11.72 -4.08 19.63
N TYR A 254 -11.72 -5.34 19.19
CA TYR A 254 -11.21 -6.45 19.98
C TYR A 254 -9.74 -6.27 20.35
N MET A 255 -8.92 -5.94 19.36
CA MET A 255 -7.47 -5.77 19.56
C MET A 255 -7.12 -4.59 20.46
N LYS A 256 -7.96 -3.54 20.57
CA LYS A 256 -7.77 -2.49 21.58
C LYS A 256 -7.82 -3.06 23.00
N GLY A 257 -8.76 -3.94 23.28
CA GLY A 257 -8.83 -4.66 24.56
C GLY A 257 -7.66 -5.63 24.74
N ALA A 258 -7.42 -6.48 23.76
CA ALA A 258 -6.41 -7.53 23.83
C ALA A 258 -4.96 -6.99 23.91
N THR A 259 -4.69 -5.84 23.32
CA THR A 259 -3.35 -5.25 23.35
C THR A 259 -3.12 -4.20 24.42
N GLY A 260 -4.19 -3.68 25.03
CA GLY A 260 -4.13 -2.54 25.96
C GLY A 260 -3.79 -1.22 25.28
N VAL A 261 -3.77 -1.17 23.93
CA VAL A 261 -3.49 0.03 23.15
C VAL A 261 -4.79 0.61 22.63
N SER A 262 -5.16 1.79 23.14
CA SER A 262 -6.31 2.54 22.64
C SER A 262 -5.91 3.57 21.60
N SER A 263 -6.72 3.74 20.55
CA SER A 263 -6.58 4.83 19.60
C SER A 263 -7.86 5.65 19.53
N ALA A 264 -7.73 6.96 19.43
CA ALA A 264 -8.85 7.84 19.15
C ALA A 264 -9.15 7.76 17.64
N GLY A 265 -10.15 6.97 17.26
CA GLY A 265 -10.58 6.84 15.88
C GLY A 265 -9.87 5.72 15.11
N TYR A 266 -9.85 5.89 13.79
CA TYR A 266 -9.28 4.92 12.87
C TYR A 266 -7.75 5.03 12.78
N SER A 267 -7.09 3.88 12.82
CA SER A 267 -5.66 3.74 12.50
C SER A 267 -5.47 2.69 11.42
N VAL A 268 -4.57 2.93 10.46
CA VAL A 268 -4.18 1.90 9.48
C VAL A 268 -3.30 0.82 10.09
N THR A 269 -2.66 1.12 11.23
CA THR A 269 -1.81 0.19 11.97
C THR A 269 -2.57 -0.41 13.14
N LEU A 270 -2.32 -1.67 13.42
CA LEU A 270 -2.84 -2.38 14.57
C LEU A 270 -1.67 -3.11 15.26
N PRO A 271 -1.30 -2.77 16.51
CA PRO A 271 -1.84 -1.66 17.29
C PRO A 271 -1.51 -0.29 16.69
N ALA A 272 -2.26 0.73 17.10
CA ALA A 272 -1.95 2.10 16.72
C ALA A 272 -0.65 2.58 17.39
N PHE A 273 0.07 3.50 16.71
CA PHE A 273 1.27 4.11 17.25
C PHE A 273 1.11 5.63 17.27
N ASP A 274 1.55 6.23 18.36
CA ASP A 274 1.74 7.67 18.47
C ASP A 274 3.24 7.94 18.63
N GLY A 275 3.89 8.37 17.53
CA GLY A 275 5.34 8.54 17.45
C GLY A 275 6.10 7.28 17.02
N ASP A 276 7.25 7.02 17.64
CA ASP A 276 8.14 5.89 17.30
C ASP A 276 7.50 4.53 17.71
N PRO A 277 7.25 3.63 16.75
CA PRO A 277 6.68 2.32 17.04
C PRO A 277 7.45 1.52 18.10
N GLN A 278 8.77 1.68 18.18
CA GLN A 278 9.60 0.94 19.13
C GLN A 278 9.41 1.36 20.58
N THR A 279 8.75 2.50 20.84
CA THR A 279 8.56 3.03 22.19
C THR A 279 7.13 3.42 22.51
N ALA A 280 6.31 3.72 21.49
CA ALA A 280 4.97 4.27 21.66
C ALA A 280 4.07 3.46 22.60
N ASN A 281 4.08 2.13 22.49
CA ASN A 281 3.21 1.23 23.24
C ASN A 281 3.89 0.59 24.47
N ARG A 282 5.01 1.16 24.96
CA ARG A 282 5.79 0.57 26.06
C ARG A 282 5.01 0.41 27.37
N LEU A 283 3.99 1.24 27.61
CA LEU A 283 3.18 1.19 28.81
C LEU A 283 1.93 0.32 28.66
N ALA A 284 1.62 -0.15 27.46
CA ALA A 284 0.50 -1.04 27.23
C ALA A 284 0.81 -2.44 27.71
N VAL A 285 -0.13 -3.03 28.44
CA VAL A 285 -0.01 -4.39 28.95
C VAL A 285 -0.91 -5.30 28.12
N PRO A 286 -0.34 -6.21 27.32
CA PRO A 286 -1.13 -7.12 26.50
C PRO A 286 -1.84 -8.16 27.35
N ASN A 287 -3.08 -8.45 27.01
CA ASN A 287 -3.88 -9.50 27.63
C ASN A 287 -3.57 -10.84 26.94
N ALA A 288 -2.76 -11.67 27.59
CA ALA A 288 -2.33 -12.97 27.04
C ALA A 288 -3.51 -13.90 26.73
N GLN A 289 -4.59 -13.87 27.52
CA GLN A 289 -5.76 -14.72 27.31
C GLN A 289 -6.53 -14.30 26.06
N GLU A 290 -6.80 -13.01 25.89
CA GLU A 290 -7.49 -12.50 24.69
C GLU A 290 -6.66 -12.70 23.43
N LEU A 291 -5.37 -12.39 23.47
CA LEU A 291 -4.45 -12.71 22.36
C LEU A 291 -4.40 -14.22 22.09
N GLY A 292 -4.48 -15.04 23.15
CA GLY A 292 -4.51 -16.49 23.05
C GLY A 292 -5.73 -17.03 22.30
N TRP A 293 -6.89 -16.38 22.35
CA TRP A 293 -8.07 -16.75 21.55
C TRP A 293 -7.81 -16.67 20.06
N PHE A 294 -6.91 -15.77 19.62
CA PHE A 294 -6.42 -15.68 18.22
C PHE A 294 -5.20 -16.56 17.97
N ASN A 295 -4.92 -17.55 18.80
CA ASN A 295 -3.76 -18.43 18.63
C ASN A 295 -2.42 -17.67 18.59
N VAL A 296 -2.31 -16.54 19.32
CA VAL A 296 -1.05 -15.84 19.45
C VAL A 296 -0.15 -16.63 20.41
N GLN A 297 0.87 -17.29 19.83
CA GLN A 297 1.81 -18.15 20.57
C GLN A 297 3.02 -17.36 21.10
N TYR A 298 3.47 -16.35 20.37
CA TYR A 298 4.61 -15.55 20.76
C TYR A 298 4.34 -14.07 20.66
N ILE A 299 4.90 -13.32 21.61
CA ILE A 299 4.88 -11.85 21.63
C ILE A 299 6.33 -11.37 21.55
N VAL A 300 6.58 -10.41 20.64
CA VAL A 300 7.91 -9.88 20.35
C VAL A 300 7.91 -8.38 20.53
N ALA A 301 8.68 -7.87 21.48
CA ALA A 301 8.72 -6.45 21.79
C ALA A 301 10.14 -5.88 21.80
N ALA A 302 10.29 -4.59 21.50
CA ALA A 302 11.55 -3.86 21.62
C ALA A 302 11.92 -3.50 23.07
N TYR A 303 11.06 -3.84 24.02
CA TYR A 303 11.19 -3.53 25.44
C TYR A 303 10.65 -4.69 26.29
N PRO A 304 11.07 -4.81 27.56
CA PRO A 304 10.55 -5.82 28.45
C PRO A 304 9.05 -5.60 28.70
N LEU A 305 8.30 -6.73 28.74
CA LEU A 305 6.89 -6.81 29.07
C LEU A 305 6.73 -7.55 30.39
N ASP A 306 5.81 -7.08 31.22
CA ASP A 306 5.35 -7.76 32.43
C ASP A 306 3.83 -7.91 32.35
N ALA A 307 3.37 -9.10 31.95
CA ALA A 307 1.96 -9.40 31.80
C ALA A 307 1.67 -10.84 32.21
N PRO A 308 0.57 -11.09 32.97
CA PRO A 308 0.19 -12.45 33.36
C PRO A 308 -0.02 -13.34 32.13
N GLY A 309 0.50 -14.58 32.19
CA GLY A 309 0.39 -15.55 31.10
C GLY A 309 1.47 -15.43 30.03
N LEU A 310 2.42 -14.50 30.15
CA LEU A 310 3.59 -14.41 29.31
C LEU A 310 4.80 -14.99 30.03
N GLU A 311 5.53 -15.87 29.34
CA GLU A 311 6.78 -16.47 29.82
C GLU A 311 7.94 -15.99 28.96
N PHE A 312 8.94 -15.37 29.61
CA PHE A 312 10.12 -14.83 28.92
C PHE A 312 10.99 -15.94 28.35
N GLN A 313 11.23 -15.92 27.04
CA GLN A 313 12.03 -16.89 26.33
C GLN A 313 13.48 -16.42 26.12
N GLY A 314 13.70 -15.11 26.12
CA GLY A 314 15.03 -14.52 25.98
C GLY A 314 15.01 -13.19 25.25
N GLN A 315 16.17 -12.51 25.30
CA GLN A 315 16.45 -11.33 24.49
C GLN A 315 17.32 -11.75 23.30
N PHE A 316 16.79 -11.52 22.10
CA PHE A 316 17.45 -11.86 20.84
C PHE A 316 17.75 -10.57 20.07
N GLY A 317 18.99 -10.12 20.10
CA GLY A 317 19.35 -8.80 19.60
C GLY A 317 18.71 -7.69 20.41
N SER A 318 17.93 -6.83 19.77
CA SER A 318 17.16 -5.76 20.42
C SER A 318 15.76 -6.20 20.88
N ALA A 319 15.30 -7.40 20.49
CA ALA A 319 13.96 -7.85 20.75
C ALA A 319 13.86 -8.80 21.95
N TYR A 320 12.82 -8.60 22.76
CA TYR A 320 12.42 -9.49 23.86
C TYR A 320 11.32 -10.41 23.35
N VAL A 321 11.49 -11.72 23.52
CA VAL A 321 10.53 -12.72 23.05
C VAL A 321 9.86 -13.40 24.25
N TYR A 322 8.55 -13.54 24.18
CA TYR A 322 7.72 -14.18 25.18
C TYR A 322 6.86 -15.26 24.53
N SER A 323 6.70 -16.41 25.18
CA SER A 323 5.64 -17.36 24.84
C SER A 323 4.36 -17.02 25.59
N ASN A 324 3.23 -17.23 24.96
CA ASN A 324 1.92 -17.07 25.57
C ASN A 324 1.43 -18.42 26.09
N THR A 325 1.47 -18.60 27.39
CA THR A 325 1.04 -19.86 28.04
C THR A 325 -0.47 -20.08 28.01
N LEU A 326 -1.24 -19.03 27.67
CA LEU A 326 -2.71 -19.06 27.54
C LEU A 326 -3.18 -19.15 26.08
N ALA A 327 -2.24 -19.39 25.15
CA ALA A 327 -2.57 -19.53 23.73
C ALA A 327 -3.43 -20.78 23.49
N ARG A 328 -4.52 -20.61 22.76
CA ARG A 328 -5.39 -21.71 22.32
C ARG A 328 -4.94 -22.25 20.97
N PRO A 329 -5.28 -23.52 20.67
CA PRO A 329 -5.04 -24.09 19.33
C PRO A 329 -5.79 -23.28 18.25
N ARG A 330 -5.45 -23.51 16.99
CA ARG A 330 -6.12 -22.91 15.83
C ARG A 330 -7.60 -23.30 15.73
N ALA A 331 -7.92 -24.50 16.19
CA ALA A 331 -9.27 -25.01 16.32
C ALA A 331 -9.38 -25.90 17.54
N TRP A 332 -10.49 -25.80 18.28
CA TRP A 332 -10.76 -26.63 19.45
C TRP A 332 -12.26 -26.87 19.61
N ILE A 333 -12.61 -27.86 20.43
CA ILE A 333 -14.00 -28.11 20.83
C ILE A 333 -14.17 -27.68 22.27
N GLU A 334 -15.12 -26.80 22.55
CA GLU A 334 -15.58 -26.50 23.89
C GLU A 334 -16.61 -27.55 24.30
N VAL A 335 -16.25 -28.37 25.28
CA VAL A 335 -17.15 -29.41 25.85
C VAL A 335 -17.99 -28.79 26.95
N ASP A 336 -17.38 -27.95 27.78
CA ASP A 336 -18.00 -27.13 28.83
C ASP A 336 -17.20 -25.82 29.01
N GLN A 337 -17.60 -24.98 29.97
CA GLN A 337 -17.00 -23.65 30.18
C GLN A 337 -15.48 -23.66 30.41
N ASN A 338 -14.91 -24.79 30.88
CA ASN A 338 -13.49 -24.87 31.26
C ASN A 338 -12.71 -25.97 30.51
N THR A 339 -13.42 -26.85 29.81
CA THR A 339 -12.80 -28.02 29.17
C THR A 339 -12.79 -27.86 27.66
N ILE A 340 -11.60 -27.84 27.08
CA ILE A 340 -11.40 -27.88 25.62
C ILE A 340 -10.79 -29.20 25.19
N ARG A 341 -11.16 -29.64 24.00
CA ARG A 341 -10.56 -30.78 23.29
C ARG A 341 -9.84 -30.27 22.05
N THR A 342 -8.58 -30.65 21.91
CA THR A 342 -7.77 -30.30 20.73
C THR A 342 -8.21 -31.11 19.51
N ILE A 343 -7.96 -30.56 18.34
CA ILE A 343 -8.27 -31.18 17.04
C ILE A 343 -6.98 -31.62 16.40
N GLU A 344 -6.93 -32.89 16.02
CA GLU A 344 -5.73 -33.49 15.42
C GLU A 344 -5.66 -33.26 13.90
N GLN A 345 -6.82 -33.28 13.22
CA GLN A 345 -6.88 -33.16 11.77
C GLN A 345 -7.49 -31.83 11.36
N PHE A 346 -6.64 -30.94 10.93
CA PHE A 346 -6.98 -29.59 10.51
C PHE A 346 -6.23 -29.25 9.22
N THR A 347 -6.98 -28.93 8.17
CA THR A 347 -6.43 -28.47 6.90
C THR A 347 -6.96 -27.08 6.61
N TRP A 348 -6.07 -26.14 6.36
CA TRP A 348 -6.41 -24.74 6.13
C TRP A 348 -5.97 -24.26 4.73
N SER A 349 -6.85 -23.49 4.11
CA SER A 349 -6.54 -22.65 2.95
C SER A 349 -7.36 -21.36 3.02
N PRO A 350 -7.03 -20.30 2.28
CA PRO A 350 -7.70 -18.99 2.40
C PRO A 350 -9.23 -19.03 2.31
N ASN A 351 -9.79 -19.92 1.48
CA ASN A 351 -11.23 -19.98 1.22
C ASN A 351 -11.87 -21.31 1.66
N ARG A 352 -11.10 -22.19 2.29
CA ARG A 352 -11.60 -23.52 2.70
C ARG A 352 -10.82 -24.04 3.91
N ILE A 353 -11.58 -24.45 4.93
CA ILE A 353 -11.03 -25.11 6.12
C ILE A 353 -11.74 -26.44 6.26
N SER A 354 -10.99 -27.53 6.44
CA SER A 354 -11.51 -28.87 6.64
C SER A 354 -10.99 -29.44 7.95
N ILE A 355 -11.91 -29.99 8.74
CA ILE A 355 -11.65 -30.46 10.11
C ILE A 355 -12.33 -31.82 10.26
N VAL A 356 -11.65 -32.76 10.90
CA VAL A 356 -12.26 -33.97 11.43
C VAL A 356 -12.26 -33.88 12.95
N ALA A 357 -13.43 -33.98 13.54
CA ALA A 357 -13.59 -33.78 14.98
C ALA A 357 -14.71 -34.64 15.56
N GLU A 358 -14.60 -34.97 16.84
CA GLU A 358 -15.56 -35.78 17.56
C GLU A 358 -16.40 -34.89 18.52
N GLY A 359 -17.71 -34.84 18.28
CA GLY A 359 -18.68 -34.18 19.18
C GLY A 359 -19.08 -35.06 20.36
N PRO A 360 -19.96 -34.58 21.27
CA PRO A 360 -20.65 -33.29 21.18
C PRO A 360 -19.78 -32.13 21.68
N GLY A 361 -20.14 -30.91 21.28
CA GLY A 361 -19.55 -29.67 21.77
C GLY A 361 -19.57 -28.55 20.73
N LEU A 362 -19.08 -27.40 21.11
CA LEU A 362 -18.94 -26.24 20.23
C LEU A 362 -17.53 -26.26 19.59
N LEU A 363 -17.45 -26.55 18.30
CA LEU A 363 -16.23 -26.38 17.53
C LEU A 363 -15.97 -24.90 17.34
N VAL A 364 -14.86 -24.39 17.84
CA VAL A 364 -14.44 -23.00 17.71
C VAL A 364 -13.20 -22.91 16.82
N LEU A 365 -13.20 -21.96 15.92
CA LEU A 365 -12.04 -21.58 15.11
C LEU A 365 -11.44 -20.27 15.63
N SER A 366 -10.12 -20.25 15.78
CA SER A 366 -9.34 -19.03 16.01
C SER A 366 -9.30 -18.15 14.76
N GLU A 367 -10.46 -17.91 14.18
CA GLU A 367 -10.65 -17.15 12.94
C GLU A 367 -11.81 -16.17 13.14
N GLN A 368 -11.64 -14.97 12.56
CA GLN A 368 -12.68 -13.94 12.63
C GLN A 368 -14.00 -14.42 12.05
N SER A 369 -15.09 -14.13 12.76
CA SER A 369 -16.43 -14.27 12.19
C SER A 369 -16.63 -13.19 11.12
N TYR A 370 -16.85 -13.61 9.89
CA TYR A 370 -17.05 -12.73 8.74
C TYR A 370 -18.20 -13.24 7.89
N PRO A 371 -19.03 -12.37 7.30
CA PRO A 371 -20.10 -12.78 6.39
C PRO A 371 -19.56 -13.65 5.24
N ASP A 372 -20.48 -14.36 4.58
CA ASP A 372 -20.22 -15.22 3.42
C ASP A 372 -19.40 -16.50 3.68
N TRP A 373 -19.01 -16.78 4.93
CA TRP A 373 -18.59 -18.11 5.31
C TRP A 373 -19.81 -19.02 5.54
N ILE A 374 -19.76 -20.22 4.97
CA ILE A 374 -20.75 -21.28 5.21
C ILE A 374 -20.05 -22.47 5.88
N ALA A 375 -20.76 -23.13 6.78
CA ALA A 375 -20.30 -24.35 7.40
C ALA A 375 -21.13 -25.54 6.92
N ILE A 376 -20.49 -26.68 6.75
CA ILE A 376 -21.07 -27.94 6.32
C ILE A 376 -20.55 -29.03 7.26
N ILE A 377 -21.45 -29.80 7.88
CA ILE A 377 -21.13 -30.96 8.69
C ILE A 377 -21.69 -32.18 8.01
N ASP A 378 -20.85 -33.17 7.65
CA ASP A 378 -21.21 -34.40 6.97
C ASP A 378 -22.12 -34.17 5.75
N SER A 379 -21.77 -33.20 4.92
CA SER A 379 -22.52 -32.77 3.75
C SER A 379 -23.81 -31.98 3.99
N SER A 380 -24.18 -31.72 5.26
CA SER A 380 -25.37 -30.93 5.63
C SER A 380 -24.97 -29.53 6.07
N PRO A 381 -25.71 -28.49 5.64
CA PRO A 381 -25.42 -27.10 6.09
C PRO A 381 -25.55 -26.97 7.61
N ALA A 382 -24.65 -26.26 8.22
CA ALA A 382 -24.64 -25.94 9.65
C ALA A 382 -24.58 -24.42 9.88
N GLN A 383 -25.19 -23.97 10.97
CA GLN A 383 -25.20 -22.57 11.32
C GLN A 383 -23.88 -22.16 12.02
N ILE A 384 -23.21 -21.16 11.47
CA ILE A 384 -22.06 -20.53 12.12
C ILE A 384 -22.57 -19.59 13.22
N LYS A 385 -22.01 -19.73 14.43
CA LYS A 385 -22.29 -18.88 15.59
C LYS A 385 -21.07 -18.01 15.88
N PRO A 386 -21.23 -16.74 16.20
CA PRO A 386 -20.15 -15.93 16.76
C PRO A 386 -19.80 -16.44 18.16
N VAL A 387 -18.50 -16.59 18.43
CA VAL A 387 -17.95 -17.00 19.74
C VAL A 387 -17.10 -15.86 20.25
N SER A 388 -17.25 -15.52 21.56
CA SER A 388 -16.56 -14.39 22.20
C SER A 388 -16.64 -13.08 21.40
N GLY A 389 -17.76 -12.87 20.68
CA GLY A 389 -18.03 -11.65 19.90
C GLY A 389 -17.26 -11.52 18.58
N ILE A 390 -16.24 -12.33 18.35
CA ILE A 390 -15.37 -12.14 17.18
C ILE A 390 -14.97 -13.44 16.45
N LEU A 391 -14.87 -14.55 17.18
CA LEU A 391 -14.53 -15.85 16.59
C LEU A 391 -15.76 -16.51 15.99
N ARG A 392 -15.58 -17.57 15.21
CA ARG A 392 -16.66 -18.37 14.63
C ARG A 392 -16.62 -19.80 15.14
N GLY A 393 -17.79 -20.36 15.35
CA GLY A 393 -17.94 -21.74 15.77
C GLY A 393 -19.17 -22.40 15.18
N VAL A 394 -19.25 -23.72 15.31
CA VAL A 394 -20.42 -24.56 14.94
C VAL A 394 -20.65 -25.60 16.01
N GLU A 395 -21.92 -25.87 16.32
CA GLU A 395 -22.32 -26.96 17.21
C GLU A 395 -22.10 -28.30 16.53
N LEU A 396 -21.42 -29.21 17.21
CA LEU A 396 -21.23 -30.58 16.76
C LEU A 396 -22.18 -31.52 17.49
N PRO A 397 -22.91 -32.38 16.81
CA PRO A 397 -23.61 -33.51 17.40
C PRO A 397 -22.65 -34.53 18.03
N SER A 398 -23.17 -35.54 18.70
CA SER A 398 -22.34 -36.64 19.21
C SER A 398 -21.83 -37.52 18.07
N GLY A 399 -20.55 -37.90 18.13
CA GLY A 399 -19.88 -38.75 17.15
C GLY A 399 -18.79 -38.04 16.34
N ALA A 400 -18.16 -38.81 15.47
CA ALA A 400 -17.11 -38.28 14.58
C ALA A 400 -17.73 -37.62 13.35
N HIS A 401 -17.28 -36.38 13.05
CA HIS A 401 -17.82 -35.58 11.97
C HIS A 401 -16.72 -35.00 11.11
N THR A 402 -17.02 -34.78 9.83
CA THR A 402 -16.21 -33.97 8.91
C THR A 402 -16.87 -32.63 8.74
N ILE A 403 -16.14 -31.59 9.15
CA ILE A 403 -16.61 -30.21 9.12
C ILE A 403 -15.85 -29.45 8.03
N GLU A 404 -16.57 -28.75 7.19
CA GLU A 404 -15.98 -27.92 6.16
C GLU A 404 -16.53 -26.49 6.25
N PHE A 405 -15.63 -25.51 6.33
CA PHE A 405 -15.96 -24.10 6.15
C PHE A 405 -15.52 -23.65 4.77
N ARG A 406 -16.41 -22.98 4.04
CA ARG A 406 -16.16 -22.44 2.70
C ARG A 406 -16.52 -20.97 2.65
N PHE A 407 -15.63 -20.16 2.08
CA PHE A 407 -15.90 -18.75 1.82
C PHE A 407 -16.54 -18.59 0.44
N ARG A 408 -17.75 -18.01 0.40
CA ARG A 408 -18.53 -17.82 -0.83
C ARG A 408 -19.13 -16.43 -0.91
N PRO A 409 -18.32 -15.39 -1.17
CA PRO A 409 -18.77 -14.00 -1.17
C PRO A 409 -19.69 -13.71 -2.36
N LEU A 410 -20.99 -13.55 -2.11
CA LEU A 410 -21.98 -13.24 -3.15
C LEU A 410 -21.65 -11.93 -3.87
N SER A 411 -21.13 -10.94 -3.17
CA SER A 411 -20.72 -9.64 -3.72
C SER A 411 -19.67 -9.78 -4.84
N VAL A 412 -18.71 -10.69 -4.69
CA VAL A 412 -17.67 -10.95 -5.71
C VAL A 412 -18.27 -11.59 -6.95
N TYR A 413 -19.17 -12.57 -6.78
CA TYR A 413 -19.83 -13.21 -7.92
C TYR A 413 -20.73 -12.26 -8.69
N LEU A 414 -21.49 -11.41 -7.99
CA LEU A 414 -22.32 -10.37 -8.62
C LEU A 414 -21.46 -9.33 -9.33
N GLY A 415 -20.37 -8.86 -8.68
CA GLY A 415 -19.43 -7.92 -9.30
C GLY A 415 -18.79 -8.48 -10.57
N LEU A 416 -18.39 -9.75 -10.56
CA LEU A 416 -17.86 -10.43 -11.73
C LEU A 416 -18.91 -10.52 -12.86
N ALA A 417 -20.13 -10.91 -12.53
CA ALA A 417 -21.21 -11.01 -13.52
C ALA A 417 -21.51 -9.65 -14.16
N LEU A 418 -21.60 -8.57 -13.37
CA LEU A 418 -21.80 -7.22 -13.87
C LEU A 418 -20.64 -6.76 -14.77
N SER A 419 -19.39 -7.05 -14.37
CA SER A 419 -18.22 -6.72 -15.17
C SER A 419 -18.23 -7.42 -16.52
N LEU A 420 -18.61 -8.71 -16.55
CA LEU A 420 -18.71 -9.46 -17.81
C LEU A 420 -19.80 -8.91 -18.73
N VAL A 421 -20.94 -8.48 -18.17
CA VAL A 421 -22.04 -7.87 -18.97
C VAL A 421 -21.62 -6.54 -19.60
N ILE A 422 -20.77 -5.75 -18.93
CA ILE A 422 -20.28 -4.45 -19.46
C ILE A 422 -19.22 -4.66 -20.56
N TRP A 423 -18.52 -5.78 -20.55
CA TRP A 423 -17.48 -6.11 -21.54
C TRP A 423 -18.03 -6.70 -22.84
N ILE A 424 -19.27 -7.16 -22.87
CA ILE A 424 -19.99 -7.67 -24.04
C ILE A 424 -20.87 -6.54 -24.64
#